data_799659951da9c348c3c3bacbbe451e36
#
_entry.id   799659951da9c348c3c3bacbbe451e36
#
_cell.length_a   1.000
_cell.length_b   1.000
_cell.length_c   1.000
_cell.angle_alpha   90.00
_cell.angle_beta   90.00
_cell.angle_gamma   90.00
#
_symmetry.space_group_name_H-M   'P 1'
#
loop_
_entity.id
_entity.type
_entity.pdbx_description
1 polymer ?
#
loop_
_entity_poly.entity_id
_entity_poly.type
_entity_poly.pdbx_seq_one_letter_code
_entity_poly.pdbx_strand_id
1 'polypeptide(L)'
;MLKAFAIGNVTKDTELKRNPRTGRAYCVMRVACDRRYRAPDGSPITDFVSVKARDELAELCAKRVRKGDKISVVGDFETVVVENDPARQPGFLIKASMVEFLTPRRAEEAALDARVNDFYREAA
;
A
#
# COMPACT_ATOMS: atom_id res chain seq x y z
N MET A 1 -0.35 10.45 -17.36
CA MET A 1 -0.02 10.06 -15.98
C MET A 1 -1.29 9.94 -15.17
N LEU A 2 -1.48 8.81 -14.50
CA LEU A 2 -2.61 8.61 -13.61
C LEU A 2 -2.11 8.54 -12.18
N LYS A 3 -2.67 9.37 -11.32
CA LYS A 3 -2.36 9.35 -9.88
C LYS A 3 -3.56 8.81 -9.13
N ALA A 4 -3.28 8.09 -8.05
CA ALA A 4 -4.30 7.58 -7.15
C ALA A 4 -3.97 7.96 -5.72
N PHE A 5 -5.01 8.22 -4.96
CA PHE A 5 -4.95 8.41 -3.52
C PHE A 5 -5.90 7.42 -2.88
N ALA A 6 -5.41 6.63 -1.92
CA ALA A 6 -6.21 5.61 -1.25
C ALA A 6 -6.02 5.71 0.25
N ILE A 7 -7.13 5.57 0.99
CA ILE A 7 -7.11 5.42 2.45
C ILE A 7 -7.88 4.15 2.76
N GLY A 8 -7.28 3.28 3.54
CA GLY A 8 -7.93 2.04 3.92
C GLY A 8 -7.12 1.22 4.90
N ASN A 9 -7.62 0.02 5.17
CA ASN A 9 -7.00 -0.89 6.11
C ASN A 9 -6.30 -2.04 5.38
N VAL A 10 -5.09 -2.34 5.79
CA VAL A 10 -4.29 -3.44 5.23
C VAL A 10 -4.92 -4.77 5.66
N THR A 11 -5.10 -5.67 4.69
CA THR A 11 -5.86 -6.91 4.93
C THR A 11 -5.01 -8.09 5.40
N LYS A 12 -3.68 -7.99 5.31
CA LYS A 12 -2.76 -9.01 5.80
C LYS A 12 -1.41 -8.37 6.13
N ASP A 13 -0.59 -9.11 6.88
CA ASP A 13 0.75 -8.62 7.22
C ASP A 13 1.60 -8.42 5.96
N THR A 14 2.41 -7.38 6.00
CA THR A 14 3.25 -6.99 4.87
C THR A 14 4.57 -7.77 4.91
N GLU A 15 4.91 -8.42 3.80
CA GLU A 15 6.17 -9.15 3.64
C GLU A 15 7.11 -8.41 2.71
N LEU A 16 8.36 -8.29 3.13
CA LEU A 16 9.42 -7.79 2.26
C LEU A 16 9.87 -8.90 1.31
N LYS A 17 9.88 -8.60 0.02
CA LYS A 17 10.35 -9.51 -1.02
C LYS A 17 11.47 -8.85 -1.81
N ARG A 18 12.22 -9.66 -2.56
CA ARG A 18 13.25 -9.16 -3.46
C ARG A 18 13.02 -9.67 -4.87
N ASN A 19 13.21 -8.78 -5.82
CA ASN A 19 13.14 -9.15 -7.23
C ASN A 19 14.37 -10.01 -7.58
N PRO A 20 14.19 -11.25 -8.07
CA PRO A 20 15.32 -12.14 -8.36
C PRO A 20 16.22 -11.62 -9.50
N ARG A 21 15.72 -10.76 -10.37
CA ARG A 21 16.49 -10.22 -11.48
C ARG A 21 17.34 -9.02 -11.08
N THR A 22 16.83 -8.15 -10.21
CA THR A 22 17.48 -6.89 -9.85
C THR A 22 18.01 -6.87 -8.43
N GLY A 23 17.56 -7.79 -7.57
CA GLY A 23 17.87 -7.78 -6.14
C GLY A 23 17.17 -6.70 -5.34
N ARG A 24 16.35 -5.88 -5.98
CA ARG A 24 15.70 -4.75 -5.33
C ARG A 24 14.53 -5.21 -4.45
N ALA A 25 14.41 -4.58 -3.30
CA ALA A 25 13.34 -4.86 -2.36
C ALA A 25 12.00 -4.31 -2.86
N TYR A 26 10.93 -5.05 -2.58
CA TYR A 26 9.58 -4.57 -2.82
C TYR A 26 8.61 -5.25 -1.85
N CYS A 27 7.44 -4.67 -1.68
CA CYS A 27 6.34 -5.32 -0.99
C CYS A 27 5.03 -4.96 -1.68
N VAL A 28 4.04 -5.83 -1.53
CA VAL A 28 2.68 -5.59 -2.04
C VAL A 28 1.75 -5.65 -0.85
N MET A 29 0.95 -4.59 -0.71
CA MET A 29 -0.06 -4.49 0.34
C MET A 29 -1.44 -4.53 -0.29
N ARG A 30 -2.32 -5.34 0.26
CA ARG A 30 -3.73 -5.36 -0.13
C ARG A 30 -4.51 -4.49 0.82
N VAL A 31 -5.13 -3.44 0.30
CA VAL A 31 -5.79 -2.42 1.11
C VAL A 31 -7.28 -2.42 0.83
N ALA A 32 -8.07 -2.48 1.89
CA ALA A 32 -9.53 -2.41 1.83
C ALA A 32 -9.97 -0.97 2.04
N CYS A 33 -10.55 -0.37 1.01
CA CYS A 33 -10.98 1.02 1.00
C CYS A 33 -12.49 1.09 0.94
N ASP A 34 -13.13 1.62 1.96
CA ASP A 34 -14.58 1.78 1.98
C ASP A 34 -14.99 3.00 1.17
N ARG A 35 -16.05 2.85 0.39
CA ARG A 35 -16.62 3.97 -0.34
C ARG A 35 -17.32 4.92 0.61
N ARG A 36 -17.44 6.18 0.21
CA ARG A 36 -18.10 7.22 0.99
C ARG A 36 -19.61 7.01 1.11
N TYR A 37 -20.20 6.25 0.20
CA TYR A 37 -21.61 5.92 0.20
C TYR A 37 -21.81 4.43 0.46
N ARG A 38 -23.01 4.08 0.93
CA ARG A 38 -23.37 2.71 1.25
C ARG A 38 -24.26 2.11 0.17
N ALA A 39 -24.34 0.78 0.16
CA ALA A 39 -25.30 0.06 -0.67
C ALA A 39 -26.74 0.37 -0.22
N PRO A 40 -27.74 0.11 -1.10
CA PRO A 40 -29.15 0.38 -0.74
C PRO A 40 -29.61 -0.32 0.53
N ASP A 41 -29.04 -1.46 0.90
CA ASP A 41 -29.34 -2.18 2.12
C ASP A 41 -28.62 -1.63 3.37
N GLY A 42 -27.84 -0.56 3.23
CA GLY A 42 -27.08 0.04 4.31
C GLY A 42 -25.70 -0.57 4.57
N SER A 43 -25.32 -1.63 3.84
CA SER A 43 -24.01 -2.26 4.01
C SER A 43 -22.89 -1.40 3.38
N PRO A 44 -21.67 -1.47 3.92
CA PRO A 44 -20.53 -0.78 3.30
C PRO A 44 -20.14 -1.42 1.97
N ILE A 45 -19.68 -0.58 1.05
CA ILE A 45 -19.08 -1.06 -0.21
C ILE A 45 -17.58 -0.87 -0.08
N THR A 46 -16.83 -1.95 -0.26
CA THR A 46 -15.39 -1.95 -0.08
C THR A 46 -14.69 -2.28 -1.39
N ASP A 47 -13.74 -1.44 -1.77
CA ASP A 47 -12.86 -1.70 -2.90
C ASP A 47 -11.53 -2.22 -2.37
N PHE A 48 -11.04 -3.32 -2.94
CA PHE A 48 -9.75 -3.90 -2.59
C PHE A 48 -8.72 -3.49 -3.64
N VAL A 49 -7.67 -2.83 -3.22
CA VAL A 49 -6.63 -2.36 -4.12
C VAL A 49 -5.27 -2.92 -3.71
N SER A 50 -4.43 -3.20 -4.71
CA SER A 50 -3.06 -3.63 -4.47
C SER A 50 -2.13 -2.42 -4.57
N VAL A 51 -1.25 -2.30 -3.58
CA VAL A 51 -0.29 -1.21 -3.48
C VAL A 51 1.11 -1.83 -3.46
N LYS A 52 1.96 -1.39 -4.38
CA LYS A 52 3.35 -1.85 -4.44
C LYS A 52 4.27 -0.73 -3.97
N ALA A 53 5.10 -1.02 -2.98
CA ALA A 53 6.19 -0.15 -2.55
C ALA A 53 7.51 -0.80 -2.94
N ARG A 54 8.55 0.01 -3.17
CA ARG A 54 9.85 -0.48 -3.60
C ARG A 54 10.97 0.15 -2.77
N ASP A 55 12.11 -0.54 -2.76
CA ASP A 55 13.36 -0.08 -2.16
C ASP A 55 13.19 0.28 -0.68
N GLU A 56 13.65 1.44 -0.28
CA GLU A 56 13.63 1.88 1.12
C GLU A 56 12.18 2.00 1.66
N LEU A 57 11.25 2.47 0.83
CA LEU A 57 9.85 2.55 1.23
C LEU A 57 9.27 1.16 1.51
N ALA A 58 9.64 0.17 0.72
CA ALA A 58 9.23 -1.22 0.95
C ALA A 58 9.74 -1.74 2.29
N GLU A 59 11.00 -1.45 2.61
CA GLU A 59 11.59 -1.86 3.89
C GLU A 59 10.89 -1.22 5.08
N LEU A 60 10.54 0.06 4.98
CA LEU A 60 9.81 0.77 6.03
C LEU A 60 8.40 0.21 6.20
N CYS A 61 7.69 -0.03 5.10
CA CYS A 61 6.35 -0.62 5.14
C CYS A 61 6.38 -2.02 5.76
N ALA A 62 7.35 -2.86 5.38
CA ALA A 62 7.45 -4.21 5.92
C ALA A 62 7.69 -4.23 7.42
N LYS A 63 8.42 -3.24 7.95
CA LYS A 63 8.66 -3.13 9.38
C LYS A 63 7.47 -2.54 10.15
N ARG A 64 6.75 -1.61 9.54
CA ARG A 64 5.76 -0.77 10.23
C ARG A 64 4.32 -1.26 10.06
N VAL A 65 3.97 -1.78 8.88
CA VAL A 65 2.57 -2.07 8.52
C VAL A 65 2.22 -3.51 8.86
N ARG A 66 1.12 -3.67 9.58
CA ARG A 66 0.58 -4.98 9.98
C ARG A 66 -0.88 -5.08 9.57
N LYS A 67 -1.37 -6.30 9.51
CA LYS A 67 -2.78 -6.57 9.22
C LYS A 67 -3.69 -5.73 10.11
N GLY A 68 -4.65 -5.07 9.51
CA GLY A 68 -5.61 -4.21 10.20
C GLY A 68 -5.19 -2.76 10.33
N ASP A 69 -3.94 -2.43 10.02
CA ASP A 69 -3.46 -1.05 10.11
C ASP A 69 -4.12 -0.19 9.05
N LYS A 70 -4.39 1.06 9.42
CA LYS A 70 -4.90 2.06 8.50
C LYS A 70 -3.74 2.86 7.93
N ILE A 71 -3.74 3.00 6.61
CA ILE A 71 -2.73 3.76 5.88
C ILE A 71 -3.38 4.65 4.85
N SER A 72 -2.67 5.72 4.47
CA SER A 72 -2.98 6.46 3.25
C SER A 72 -1.83 6.31 2.26
N VAL A 73 -2.17 6.20 0.99
CA VAL A 73 -1.21 5.96 -0.07
C VAL A 73 -1.45 6.94 -1.20
N VAL A 74 -0.37 7.54 -1.69
CA VAL A 74 -0.38 8.31 -2.93
C VAL A 74 0.61 7.64 -3.88
N GLY A 75 0.22 7.48 -5.14
CA GLY A 75 1.11 6.86 -6.12
C GLY A 75 0.57 6.87 -7.52
N ASP A 76 1.29 6.21 -8.41
CA ASP A 76 0.89 6.08 -9.79
C ASP A 76 -0.06 4.89 -9.95
N PHE A 77 -1.18 5.12 -10.63
CA PHE A 77 -2.13 4.08 -10.98
C PHE A 77 -1.69 3.47 -12.31
N GLU A 78 -1.45 2.16 -12.31
CA GLU A 78 -1.05 1.45 -13.51
C GLU A 78 -1.90 0.22 -13.71
N THR A 79 -2.25 -0.04 -14.96
CA THR A 79 -2.91 -1.28 -15.33
C THR A 79 -1.87 -2.33 -15.66
N VAL A 80 -2.16 -3.56 -15.30
CA VAL A 80 -1.26 -4.70 -15.52
C VAL A 80 -2.06 -5.85 -16.11
N VAL A 81 -1.40 -6.67 -16.93
CA VAL A 81 -2.00 -7.89 -17.43
C VAL A 81 -1.67 -9.03 -16.48
N VAL A 82 -2.69 -9.72 -15.99
CA VAL A 82 -2.51 -10.89 -15.13
C VAL A 82 -2.21 -12.09 -16.01
N GLU A 83 -0.97 -12.60 -15.97
CA GLU A 83 -0.48 -13.60 -16.91
C GLU A 83 -1.24 -14.91 -16.87
N ASN A 84 -1.72 -15.39 -15.79
CA ASN A 84 -2.38 -16.69 -15.68
C ASN A 84 -3.90 -16.63 -15.72
N ASP A 85 -4.45 -15.52 -16.18
CA ASP A 85 -5.89 -15.36 -16.32
C ASP A 85 -6.30 -15.74 -17.75
N PRO A 86 -7.12 -16.80 -17.95
CA PRO A 86 -7.60 -17.18 -19.27
C PRO A 86 -8.41 -16.08 -19.97
N ALA A 87 -9.09 -15.24 -19.20
CA ALA A 87 -9.86 -14.13 -19.72
C ALA A 87 -9.00 -12.91 -20.08
N ARG A 88 -7.73 -12.89 -19.69
CA ARG A 88 -6.79 -11.78 -19.89
C ARG A 88 -7.36 -10.44 -19.45
N GLN A 89 -8.11 -10.43 -18.36
CA GLN A 89 -8.66 -9.20 -17.83
C GLN A 89 -7.53 -8.33 -17.26
N PRO A 90 -7.55 -7.02 -17.53
CA PRO A 90 -6.53 -6.15 -16.96
C PRO A 90 -6.74 -6.01 -15.46
N GLY A 91 -5.67 -6.21 -14.69
CA GLY A 91 -5.62 -5.82 -13.31
C GLY A 91 -5.10 -4.39 -13.19
N PHE A 92 -5.00 -3.91 -11.95
CA PHE A 92 -4.39 -2.62 -11.68
C PHE A 92 -3.62 -2.67 -10.38
N LEU A 93 -2.68 -1.75 -10.24
CA LEU A 93 -2.00 -1.56 -8.98
C LEU A 93 -1.61 -0.09 -8.80
N ILE A 94 -1.39 0.29 -7.56
CA ILE A 94 -0.88 1.62 -7.22
C ILE A 94 0.59 1.46 -6.86
N LYS A 95 1.48 2.11 -7.61
CA LYS A 95 2.90 2.18 -7.24
C LYS A 95 3.07 3.34 -6.26
N ALA A 96 3.27 3.01 -5.01
CA ALA A 96 3.32 4.01 -3.94
C ALA A 96 4.54 4.91 -4.08
N SER A 97 4.30 6.21 -4.03
CA SER A 97 5.34 7.22 -3.85
C SER A 97 5.39 7.71 -2.41
N MET A 98 4.26 7.66 -1.71
CA MET A 98 4.15 8.08 -0.32
C MET A 98 3.15 7.19 0.40
N VAL A 99 3.51 6.77 1.61
CA VAL A 99 2.62 6.02 2.51
C VAL A 99 2.65 6.70 3.87
N GLU A 100 1.47 7.01 4.41
CA GLU A 100 1.32 7.54 5.76
C GLU A 100 0.69 6.48 6.66
N PHE A 101 1.22 6.33 7.86
CA PHE A 101 0.74 5.35 8.82
C PHE A 101 -0.22 6.04 9.78
N LEU A 102 -1.50 5.66 9.72
CA LEU A 102 -2.57 6.36 10.43
C LEU A 102 -3.00 5.66 11.72
N THR A 103 -2.55 4.43 11.96
CA THR A 103 -2.81 3.70 13.19
C THR A 103 -1.72 3.98 14.22
N PRO A 104 -2.04 4.49 15.42
CA PRO A 104 -1.05 4.73 16.46
C PRO A 104 -0.34 3.44 16.89
N ARG A 105 0.92 3.55 17.30
CA ARG A 105 1.76 2.44 17.73
C ARG A 105 2.43 2.71 19.09
N ARG A 106 3.08 1.66 19.60
CA ARG A 106 3.90 1.75 20.79
C ARG A 106 5.16 2.61 20.56
N ALA A 107 5.88 2.92 21.62
CA ALA A 107 7.02 3.83 21.57
C ALA A 107 8.10 3.43 20.56
N GLU A 108 8.42 2.13 20.45
CA GLU A 108 9.41 1.67 19.48
C GLU A 108 8.98 1.89 18.02
N GLU A 109 7.69 1.80 17.76
CA GLU A 109 7.14 2.04 16.42
C GLU A 109 7.02 3.53 16.13
N ALA A 110 6.83 4.36 17.16
CA ALA A 110 6.88 5.81 17.03
C ALA A 110 8.26 6.28 16.57
N ALA A 111 9.33 5.65 17.05
CA ALA A 111 10.69 5.95 16.58
C ALA A 111 10.86 5.59 15.10
N LEU A 112 10.25 4.50 14.65
CA LEU A 112 10.28 4.12 13.24
C LEU A 112 9.47 5.12 12.38
N ASP A 113 8.34 5.60 12.89
CA ASP A 113 7.54 6.63 12.19
C ASP A 113 8.33 7.93 12.02
N ALA A 114 9.14 8.31 13.01
CA ALA A 114 10.03 9.46 12.91
C ALA A 114 11.05 9.27 11.77
N ARG A 115 11.59 8.06 11.58
CA ARG A 115 12.49 7.73 10.48
C ARG A 115 11.78 7.83 9.13
N VAL A 116 10.52 7.43 9.03
CA VAL A 116 9.72 7.58 7.83
C VAL A 116 9.56 9.05 7.47
N ASN A 117 9.27 9.89 8.46
CA ASN A 117 9.13 11.32 8.24
C ASN A 117 10.46 11.94 7.75
N ASP A 118 11.58 11.51 8.32
CA ASP A 118 12.90 11.97 7.88
C ASP A 118 13.18 11.55 6.43
N PHE A 119 12.81 10.34 6.04
CA PHE A 119 12.94 9.85 4.68
C PHE A 119 12.21 10.78 3.70
N TYR A 120 10.96 11.13 3.96
CA TYR A 120 10.19 12.01 3.07
C TYR A 120 10.75 13.44 3.06
N ARG A 121 11.25 13.91 4.17
CA ARG A 121 11.85 15.23 4.27
C ARG A 121 13.11 15.34 3.41
N GLU A 122 13.94 14.29 3.39
CA GLU A 122 15.15 14.25 2.55
C GLU A 122 14.83 14.09 1.08
N ALA A 123 13.75 13.40 0.74
CA ALA A 123 13.32 13.17 -0.63
C ALA A 123 12.65 14.39 -1.28
N ALA A 124 12.22 15.37 -0.50
CA ALA A 124 11.51 16.54 -1.00
C ALA A 124 12.48 17.57 -1.71
#